data_a3252bc82d482aca7082079e6d0fad4f
#
_entry.id   a3252bc82d482aca7082079e6d0fad4f
#
_cell.length_a   1.000
_cell.length_b   1.000
_cell.length_c   1.000
_cell.angle_alpha   90.00
_cell.angle_beta   90.00
_cell.angle_gamma   90.00
#
_symmetry.space_group_name_H-M   'P 1'
#
loop_
_entity.id
_entity.type
_entity.pdbx_description
1 polymer ?
#
loop_
_entity_poly.entity_id
_entity_poly.type
_entity_poly.pdbx_seq_one_letter_code
_entity_poly.pdbx_strand_id
1 'polypeptide(L)'
;VNNINADWAKPLDITIDEDQTRQPYILQKIRIGGARRKLQNIRIAVANIKLDIDSCCMGLNGTVVVRNRADFVSFLEAAYNEGKNTVDYLVFPEFYLPISWIQDVLTFTRKTGITVISGLQYISQNGNAHNVITVFSQIKSGRYNSAVLFAREKNNYAPLEKLLVETECCTVLDNNLPIYMVYDDGGVKFGIFLCYEFTDICARALLKNEVDIIFTPENNSDTTYFSNIIETMSRDLHAFMVQANTSIYGDSRI
;
A
#
# COMPACT_ATOMS: atom_id res chain seq x y z
N VAL A 1 41.18 -11.80 20.13
CA VAL A 1 40.38 -11.56 18.90
C VAL A 1 38.99 -11.98 19.27
N ASN A 2 38.14 -11.01 19.68
CA ASN A 2 36.76 -11.25 20.04
C ASN A 2 36.01 -11.64 18.78
N ASN A 3 35.39 -12.81 18.79
CA ASN A 3 34.39 -13.23 17.83
C ASN A 3 33.23 -12.19 17.85
N ILE A 4 33.28 -11.25 16.94
CA ILE A 4 32.11 -10.47 16.58
C ILE A 4 31.17 -11.48 15.94
N ASN A 5 30.23 -12.01 16.72
CA ASN A 5 29.17 -12.84 16.21
C ASN A 5 28.43 -11.99 15.16
N ALA A 6 28.58 -12.36 13.90
CA ALA A 6 28.02 -11.62 12.78
C ALA A 6 26.49 -11.83 12.71
N ASP A 7 25.77 -11.34 13.71
CA ASP A 7 24.28 -11.34 13.72
C ASP A 7 23.68 -10.58 12.53
N TRP A 8 24.48 -9.71 11.89
CA TRP A 8 24.12 -9.01 10.66
C TRP A 8 24.08 -9.90 9.42
N ALA A 9 24.73 -11.08 9.49
CA ALA A 9 24.79 -12.02 8.36
C ALA A 9 23.65 -13.04 8.36
N LYS A 10 22.70 -12.96 9.32
CA LYS A 10 21.51 -13.80 9.27
C LYS A 10 20.62 -13.35 8.11
N PRO A 11 20.09 -14.30 7.32
CA PRO A 11 19.17 -13.96 6.24
C PRO A 11 18.00 -13.16 6.80
N LEU A 12 17.51 -12.22 6.01
CA LEU A 12 16.28 -11.49 6.32
C LEU A 12 15.13 -12.49 6.45
N ASP A 13 14.31 -12.35 7.48
CA ASP A 13 13.15 -13.21 7.71
C ASP A 13 11.99 -12.78 6.78
N ILE A 14 12.23 -12.97 5.48
CA ILE A 14 11.27 -12.73 4.40
C ILE A 14 11.21 -13.98 3.54
N THR A 15 10.02 -14.51 3.36
CA THR A 15 9.75 -15.61 2.43
C THR A 15 8.76 -15.12 1.38
N ILE A 16 9.06 -15.39 0.11
CA ILE A 16 8.17 -15.12 -1.01
C ILE A 16 7.83 -16.46 -1.65
N ASP A 17 6.57 -16.85 -1.52
CA ASP A 17 6.03 -18.04 -2.15
C ASP A 17 5.13 -17.62 -3.32
N GLU A 18 5.38 -18.16 -4.51
CA GLU A 18 4.49 -18.00 -5.66
C GLU A 18 3.44 -19.10 -5.59
N ASP A 19 2.17 -18.73 -5.40
CA ASP A 19 1.06 -19.65 -5.52
C ASP A 19 0.76 -19.84 -7.01
N GLN A 20 0.49 -21.09 -7.37
CA GLN A 20 0.30 -21.47 -8.77
C GLN A 20 -0.81 -20.67 -9.43
N THR A 21 -0.54 -20.24 -10.63
CA THR A 21 -1.39 -19.51 -11.56
C THR A 21 -2.87 -19.89 -11.48
N ARG A 22 -3.66 -19.06 -10.84
CA ARG A 22 -5.10 -18.98 -11.08
C ARG A 22 -5.29 -18.05 -12.29
N GLN A 23 -4.96 -18.58 -13.47
CA GLN A 23 -4.97 -17.78 -14.71
C GLN A 23 -6.21 -16.89 -14.81
N PRO A 24 -6.08 -15.62 -15.19
CA PRO A 24 -4.88 -14.93 -15.70
C PRO A 24 -4.05 -14.18 -14.64
N TYR A 25 -4.20 -14.48 -13.36
CA TYR A 25 -3.58 -13.74 -12.24
C TYR A 25 -2.47 -14.55 -11.58
N ILE A 26 -1.46 -13.86 -11.05
CA ILE A 26 -0.48 -14.42 -10.12
C ILE A 26 -0.82 -13.93 -8.71
N LEU A 27 -0.89 -14.83 -7.74
CA LEU A 27 -0.97 -14.51 -6.33
C LEU A 27 0.38 -14.82 -5.67
N GLN A 28 1.07 -13.78 -5.20
CA GLN A 28 2.31 -13.94 -4.44
C GLN A 28 2.02 -13.85 -2.95
N LYS A 29 2.56 -14.77 -2.17
CA LYS A 29 2.45 -14.77 -0.70
C LYS A 29 3.78 -14.35 -0.10
N ILE A 30 3.76 -13.25 0.65
CA ILE A 30 4.93 -12.63 1.27
C ILE A 30 4.79 -12.77 2.78
N ARG A 31 5.70 -13.53 3.40
CA ARG A 31 5.78 -13.59 4.86
C ARG A 31 6.81 -12.60 5.36
N ILE A 32 6.39 -11.73 6.27
CA ILE A 32 7.23 -10.70 6.87
C ILE A 32 7.56 -11.14 8.29
N GLY A 33 8.84 -11.34 8.57
CA GLY A 33 9.36 -11.71 9.90
C GLY A 33 9.39 -10.53 10.85
N GLY A 34 8.22 -10.04 11.24
CA GLY A 34 8.03 -8.91 12.13
C GLY A 34 7.62 -9.30 13.56
N ALA A 35 7.10 -8.34 14.31
CA ALA A 35 6.48 -8.58 15.59
C ALA A 35 5.19 -9.39 15.40
N ARG A 36 4.95 -10.37 16.28
CA ARG A 36 3.72 -11.16 16.22
C ARG A 36 2.51 -10.27 16.50
N ARG A 37 1.57 -10.22 15.58
CA ARG A 37 0.31 -9.46 15.66
C ARG A 37 -0.86 -10.36 16.03
N LYS A 38 -1.89 -9.78 16.61
CA LYS A 38 -3.16 -10.47 16.91
C LYS A 38 -4.29 -9.69 16.26
N LEU A 39 -5.02 -10.30 15.36
CA LEU A 39 -6.11 -9.66 14.61
C LEU A 39 -7.12 -8.92 15.51
N GLN A 40 -7.43 -9.47 16.68
CA GLN A 40 -8.39 -8.87 17.63
C GLN A 40 -7.94 -7.52 18.22
N ASN A 41 -6.66 -7.18 18.12
CA ASN A 41 -6.07 -5.98 18.70
C ASN A 41 -5.40 -5.09 17.66
N ILE A 42 -5.71 -5.28 16.38
CA ILE A 42 -5.14 -4.45 15.30
C ILE A 42 -5.75 -3.06 15.34
N ARG A 43 -4.89 -2.06 15.29
CA ARG A 43 -5.24 -0.64 15.21
C ARG A 43 -4.73 -0.06 13.91
N ILE A 44 -5.65 0.60 13.20
CA ILE A 44 -5.41 1.13 11.87
C ILE A 44 -5.66 2.64 11.92
N ALA A 45 -4.70 3.42 11.45
CA ALA A 45 -4.87 4.84 11.21
C ALA A 45 -5.01 5.09 9.70
N VAL A 46 -6.06 5.80 9.33
CA VAL A 46 -6.28 6.24 7.95
C VAL A 46 -5.99 7.74 7.87
N ALA A 47 -5.06 8.12 7.00
CA ALA A 47 -4.68 9.51 6.81
C ALA A 47 -5.72 10.25 5.97
N ASN A 48 -6.43 11.18 6.59
CA ASN A 48 -7.45 12.01 5.93
C ASN A 48 -6.80 13.23 5.26
N ILE A 49 -6.38 13.08 4.00
CA ILE A 49 -5.53 14.03 3.28
C ILE A 49 -6.24 14.58 2.06
N LYS A 50 -6.12 15.88 1.83
CA LYS A 50 -6.58 16.54 0.61
C LYS A 50 -5.58 16.34 -0.52
N LEU A 51 -5.99 15.62 -1.57
CA LEU A 51 -5.23 15.40 -2.80
C LEU A 51 -6.07 15.83 -4.00
N ASP A 52 -5.67 16.91 -4.66
CA ASP A 52 -6.28 17.30 -5.93
C ASP A 52 -5.67 16.52 -7.10
N ILE A 53 -6.44 16.43 -8.19
CA ILE A 53 -6.05 15.67 -9.38
C ILE A 53 -4.83 16.28 -10.07
N ASP A 54 -4.72 17.60 -10.07
CA ASP A 54 -3.59 18.30 -10.72
C ASP A 54 -2.29 17.93 -10.04
N SER A 55 -2.27 17.88 -8.71
CA SER A 55 -1.11 17.39 -7.94
C SER A 55 -0.75 15.93 -8.27
N CYS A 56 -1.72 15.09 -8.60
CA CYS A 56 -1.46 13.72 -9.01
C CYS A 56 -0.80 13.65 -10.39
N CYS A 57 -1.25 14.49 -11.33
CA CYS A 57 -0.76 14.52 -12.72
C CYS A 57 0.63 15.15 -12.88
N MET A 58 1.05 16.03 -11.95
CA MET A 58 2.37 16.67 -12.03
C MET A 58 3.53 15.69 -12.16
N GLY A 59 3.43 14.50 -11.56
CA GLY A 59 4.43 13.44 -11.72
C GLY A 59 4.57 12.90 -13.14
N LEU A 60 3.54 13.03 -13.99
CA LEU A 60 3.53 12.52 -15.35
C LEU A 60 4.40 13.36 -16.30
N ASN A 61 4.42 14.66 -16.11
CA ASN A 61 5.24 15.58 -16.94
C ASN A 61 6.63 15.85 -16.34
N GLY A 62 7.06 15.05 -15.38
CA GLY A 62 8.38 15.15 -14.75
C GLY A 62 8.53 16.29 -13.74
N THR A 63 7.43 16.97 -13.42
CA THR A 63 7.45 18.02 -12.39
C THR A 63 7.45 17.39 -11.00
N VAL A 64 8.42 17.78 -10.17
CA VAL A 64 8.44 17.33 -8.77
C VAL A 64 7.30 18.01 -8.02
N VAL A 65 6.32 17.23 -7.58
CA VAL A 65 5.25 17.76 -6.73
C VAL A 65 5.83 18.11 -5.37
N VAL A 66 5.90 19.40 -5.08
CA VAL A 66 6.28 19.89 -3.76
C VAL A 66 5.07 19.78 -2.84
N ARG A 67 4.94 18.66 -2.13
CA ARG A 67 3.99 18.53 -1.03
C ARG A 67 4.60 19.13 0.24
N ASN A 68 3.74 19.57 1.14
CA ASN A 68 4.19 20.08 2.44
C ASN A 68 4.75 18.92 3.28
N ARG A 69 6.07 18.84 3.39
CA ARG A 69 6.75 17.81 4.20
C ARG A 69 6.40 17.91 5.69
N ALA A 70 6.08 19.13 6.18
CA ALA A 70 5.69 19.30 7.58
C ALA A 70 4.35 18.59 7.88
N ASP A 71 3.38 18.68 6.97
CA ASP A 71 2.11 17.96 7.11
C ASP A 71 2.33 16.44 7.12
N PHE A 72 3.19 15.95 6.22
CA PHE A 72 3.54 14.53 6.21
C PHE A 72 4.17 14.07 7.52
N VAL A 73 5.14 14.80 8.04
CA VAL A 73 5.77 14.50 9.34
C VAL A 73 4.73 14.53 10.46
N SER A 74 3.80 15.48 10.44
CA SER A 74 2.72 15.58 11.43
C SER A 74 1.81 14.34 11.41
N PHE A 75 1.50 13.77 10.24
CA PHE A 75 0.76 12.50 10.17
C PHE A 75 1.54 11.34 10.77
N LEU A 76 2.84 11.24 10.50
CA LEU A 76 3.70 10.22 11.09
C LEU A 76 3.77 10.36 12.62
N GLU A 77 3.92 11.59 13.10
CA GLU A 77 3.96 11.90 14.54
C GLU A 77 2.63 11.61 15.21
N ALA A 78 1.49 11.97 14.61
CA ALA A 78 0.16 11.66 15.13
C ALA A 78 -0.04 10.15 15.25
N ALA A 79 0.28 9.37 14.20
CA ALA A 79 0.20 7.93 14.22
C ALA A 79 1.07 7.30 15.33
N TYR A 80 2.23 7.89 15.61
CA TYR A 80 3.11 7.42 16.69
C TYR A 80 2.65 7.86 18.07
N ASN A 81 2.23 9.13 18.26
CA ASN A 81 1.93 9.71 19.56
C ASN A 81 0.56 9.30 20.11
N GLU A 82 -0.47 9.28 19.27
CA GLU A 82 -1.79 8.79 19.66
C GLU A 82 -1.79 7.29 19.88
N GLY A 83 -0.86 6.64 19.19
CA GLY A 83 -0.65 5.21 19.29
C GLY A 83 0.30 4.79 20.39
N LYS A 84 0.69 5.53 21.43
CA LYS A 84 1.70 5.05 22.41
C LYS A 84 1.55 3.54 22.71
N ASN A 85 2.05 2.71 21.77
CA ASN A 85 2.01 1.25 21.67
C ASN A 85 0.86 0.64 20.82
N THR A 86 0.25 1.34 19.85
CA THR A 86 -1.03 0.82 19.41
C THR A 86 -1.45 0.98 17.95
N VAL A 87 -0.82 1.80 17.15
CA VAL A 87 -1.07 1.81 15.71
C VAL A 87 -0.19 0.76 15.04
N ASP A 88 -0.82 -0.19 14.36
CA ASP A 88 -0.12 -1.26 13.62
C ASP A 88 0.05 -0.88 12.15
N TYR A 89 -0.96 -0.25 11.57
CA TYR A 89 -0.99 0.15 10.16
C TYR A 89 -1.36 1.63 10.02
N LEU A 90 -0.59 2.35 9.20
CA LEU A 90 -0.91 3.71 8.75
C LEU A 90 -1.13 3.68 7.24
N VAL A 91 -2.33 4.08 6.81
CA VAL A 91 -2.74 3.99 5.41
C VAL A 91 -2.94 5.40 4.84
N PHE A 92 -2.23 5.67 3.76
CA PHE A 92 -2.37 6.90 2.97
C PHE A 92 -3.15 6.62 1.67
N PRO A 93 -3.81 7.63 1.09
CA PRO A 93 -4.48 7.51 -0.19
C PRO A 93 -3.54 7.15 -1.35
N GLU A 94 -4.14 6.81 -2.50
CA GLU A 94 -3.45 6.70 -3.78
C GLU A 94 -2.75 8.02 -4.15
N PHE A 95 -1.63 7.96 -4.85
CA PHE A 95 -0.80 9.10 -5.28
C PHE A 95 -0.20 9.99 -4.19
N TYR A 96 -0.29 9.61 -2.93
CA TYR A 96 0.12 10.52 -1.86
C TYR A 96 1.63 10.65 -1.71
N LEU A 97 2.38 9.56 -1.72
CA LEU A 97 3.78 9.53 -1.30
C LEU A 97 4.75 9.90 -2.42
N PRO A 98 5.51 11.02 -2.31
CA PRO A 98 6.63 11.29 -3.21
C PRO A 98 7.75 10.27 -3.05
N ILE A 99 8.42 9.90 -4.15
CA ILE A 99 9.57 9.00 -4.12
C ILE A 99 10.68 9.51 -3.17
N SER A 100 10.87 10.82 -3.13
CA SER A 100 11.89 11.45 -2.28
C SER A 100 11.68 11.22 -0.77
N TRP A 101 10.47 10.83 -0.34
CA TRP A 101 10.16 10.57 1.08
C TRP A 101 10.22 9.09 1.47
N ILE A 102 10.53 8.20 0.55
CA ILE A 102 10.65 6.76 0.82
C ILE A 102 11.60 6.49 1.98
N GLN A 103 12.75 7.18 2.03
CA GLN A 103 13.74 7.01 3.09
C GLN A 103 13.22 7.47 4.46
N ASP A 104 12.38 8.50 4.50
CA ASP A 104 11.74 8.97 5.74
C ASP A 104 10.78 7.91 6.27
N VAL A 105 9.95 7.33 5.39
CA VAL A 105 9.02 6.26 5.76
C VAL A 105 9.75 5.00 6.22
N LEU A 106 10.80 4.57 5.52
CA LEU A 106 11.63 3.44 5.94
C LEU A 106 12.22 3.67 7.34
N THR A 107 12.72 4.89 7.58
CA THR A 107 13.29 5.26 8.88
C THR A 107 12.21 5.26 9.98
N PHE A 108 11.04 5.80 9.69
CA PHE A 108 9.88 5.79 10.60
C PHE A 108 9.46 4.36 10.92
N THR A 109 9.19 3.53 9.91
CA THR A 109 8.78 2.13 10.06
C THR A 109 9.81 1.32 10.84
N ARG A 110 11.10 1.49 10.54
CA ARG A 110 12.19 0.83 11.28
C ARG A 110 12.17 1.15 12.77
N LYS A 111 11.88 2.41 13.13
CA LYS A 111 11.92 2.89 14.51
C LYS A 111 10.67 2.52 15.29
N THR A 112 9.51 2.56 14.66
CA THR A 112 8.20 2.46 15.32
C THR A 112 7.58 1.06 15.23
N GLY A 113 7.90 0.29 14.18
CA GLY A 113 7.23 -0.96 13.85
C GLY A 113 5.87 -0.78 13.20
N ILE A 114 5.45 0.45 12.91
CA ILE A 114 4.20 0.74 12.20
C ILE A 114 4.40 0.41 10.73
N THR A 115 3.54 -0.44 10.19
CA THR A 115 3.49 -0.73 8.76
C THR A 115 2.80 0.43 8.05
N VAL A 116 3.43 0.99 7.01
CA VAL A 116 2.89 2.11 6.22
C VAL A 116 2.50 1.60 4.85
N ILE A 117 1.27 1.93 4.42
CA ILE A 117 0.71 1.59 3.11
C ILE A 117 0.37 2.89 2.39
N SER A 118 0.87 3.07 1.16
CA SER A 118 0.64 4.31 0.39
C SER A 118 0.78 4.08 -1.11
N GLY A 119 -0.08 4.70 -1.92
CA GLY A 119 0.24 4.91 -3.33
C GLY A 119 1.36 5.93 -3.49
N LEU A 120 2.29 5.67 -4.41
CA LEU A 120 3.27 6.67 -4.83
C LEU A 120 2.63 7.69 -5.77
N GLN A 121 3.20 8.88 -5.82
CA GLN A 121 2.96 9.79 -6.94
C GLN A 121 3.28 9.08 -8.26
N TYR A 122 2.62 9.47 -9.34
CA TYR A 122 2.99 8.95 -10.65
C TYR A 122 4.49 9.09 -10.90
N ILE A 123 5.04 8.03 -11.48
CA ILE A 123 6.42 8.00 -11.99
C ILE A 123 6.32 7.97 -13.50
N SER A 124 6.90 8.96 -14.17
CA SER A 124 7.01 8.95 -15.63
C SER A 124 8.42 8.50 -16.02
N GLN A 125 8.49 7.46 -16.84
CA GLN A 125 9.76 6.95 -17.37
C GLN A 125 9.59 6.50 -18.82
N ASN A 126 10.37 7.10 -19.72
CA ASN A 126 10.35 6.76 -21.16
C ASN A 126 8.95 6.84 -21.80
N GLY A 127 8.13 7.83 -21.40
CA GLY A 127 6.76 7.99 -21.89
C GLY A 127 5.74 7.03 -21.28
N ASN A 128 6.14 6.21 -20.33
CA ASN A 128 5.23 5.36 -19.57
C ASN A 128 4.92 5.98 -18.21
N ALA A 129 3.66 5.89 -17.82
CA ALA A 129 3.19 6.27 -16.49
C ALA A 129 3.09 5.06 -15.59
N HIS A 130 3.70 5.14 -14.42
CA HIS A 130 3.68 4.07 -13.42
C HIS A 130 2.91 4.55 -12.19
N ASN A 131 1.85 3.82 -11.85
CA ASN A 131 1.08 3.98 -10.62
C ASN A 131 1.43 2.81 -9.68
N VAL A 132 2.07 3.11 -8.57
CA VAL A 132 2.70 2.10 -7.71
C VAL A 132 2.12 2.15 -6.31
N ILE A 133 1.67 1.00 -5.80
CA ILE A 133 1.37 0.81 -4.39
C ILE A 133 2.61 0.35 -3.63
N THR A 134 2.80 0.89 -2.44
CA THR A 134 3.94 0.58 -1.57
C THR A 134 3.50 0.10 -0.20
N VAL A 135 4.25 -0.85 0.35
CA VAL A 135 4.14 -1.35 1.71
C VAL A 135 5.51 -1.27 2.37
N PHE A 136 5.57 -0.53 3.46
CA PHE A 136 6.76 -0.41 4.29
C PHE A 136 6.54 -1.21 5.57
N SER A 137 7.31 -2.25 5.80
CA SER A 137 7.18 -3.08 6.99
C SER A 137 8.48 -3.21 7.75
N GLN A 138 8.38 -3.30 9.08
CA GLN A 138 9.53 -3.59 9.90
C GLN A 138 9.87 -5.07 9.81
N ILE A 139 11.16 -5.35 9.67
CA ILE A 139 11.70 -6.69 9.74
C ILE A 139 12.77 -6.76 10.84
N LYS A 140 12.95 -7.96 11.40
CA LYS A 140 14.01 -8.22 12.36
C LYS A 140 15.17 -8.93 11.68
N SER A 141 16.37 -8.46 11.93
CA SER A 141 17.60 -9.13 11.54
C SER A 141 18.45 -9.33 12.79
N GLY A 142 18.37 -10.50 13.40
CA GLY A 142 19.01 -10.78 14.68
C GLY A 142 18.50 -9.84 15.79
N ARG A 143 19.38 -8.98 16.30
CA ARG A 143 19.06 -7.98 17.34
C ARG A 143 18.63 -6.63 16.77
N TYR A 144 18.72 -6.45 15.47
CA TYR A 144 18.47 -5.16 14.82
C TYR A 144 17.09 -5.12 14.18
N ASN A 145 16.42 -3.97 14.32
CA ASN A 145 15.25 -3.65 13.52
C ASN A 145 15.70 -3.02 12.21
N SER A 146 15.19 -3.52 11.11
CA SER A 146 15.32 -2.94 9.78
C SER A 146 13.93 -2.65 9.21
N ALA A 147 13.85 -2.11 8.02
CA ALA A 147 12.61 -1.94 7.29
C ALA A 147 12.80 -2.38 5.85
N VAL A 148 11.73 -2.89 5.26
CA VAL A 148 11.66 -3.32 3.86
C VAL A 148 10.55 -2.56 3.16
N LEU A 149 10.76 -2.24 1.90
CA LEU A 149 9.77 -1.71 0.98
C LEU A 149 9.39 -2.80 -0.01
N PHE A 150 8.10 -3.12 -0.06
CA PHE A 150 7.50 -3.85 -1.17
C PHE A 150 6.77 -2.86 -2.07
N ALA A 151 6.93 -3.02 -3.36
CA ALA A 151 6.30 -2.17 -4.36
C ALA A 151 5.65 -3.04 -5.44
N ARG A 152 4.47 -2.66 -5.86
CA ARG A 152 3.73 -3.31 -6.95
C ARG A 152 3.10 -2.25 -7.83
N GLU A 153 3.24 -2.41 -9.12
CA GLU A 153 2.53 -1.58 -10.09
C GLU A 153 1.03 -1.90 -10.10
N LYS A 154 0.20 -0.89 -10.34
CA LYS A 154 -1.24 -1.05 -10.50
C LYS A 154 -1.55 -1.97 -11.67
N ASN A 155 -2.38 -2.96 -11.43
CA ASN A 155 -2.73 -3.95 -12.46
C ASN A 155 -3.85 -3.49 -13.39
N ASN A 156 -4.77 -2.66 -12.88
CA ASN A 156 -5.98 -2.30 -13.61
C ASN A 156 -6.30 -0.82 -13.43
N TYR A 157 -6.31 -0.08 -14.54
CA TYR A 157 -6.52 1.36 -14.58
C TYR A 157 -7.97 1.68 -14.96
N ALA A 158 -8.56 2.68 -14.28
CA ALA A 158 -9.86 3.19 -14.67
C ALA A 158 -9.82 3.82 -16.07
N PRO A 159 -10.90 3.74 -16.87
CA PRO A 159 -10.93 4.34 -18.22
C PRO A 159 -10.59 5.84 -18.21
N LEU A 160 -11.12 6.58 -17.22
CA LEU A 160 -10.85 8.01 -17.08
C LEU A 160 -9.39 8.28 -16.68
N GLU A 161 -8.80 7.41 -15.88
CA GLU A 161 -7.38 7.48 -15.51
C GLU A 161 -6.46 7.26 -16.72
N LYS A 162 -6.78 6.27 -17.58
CA LYS A 162 -6.06 6.06 -18.84
C LYS A 162 -6.09 7.30 -19.74
N LEU A 163 -7.27 7.87 -19.91
CA LEU A 163 -7.45 9.10 -20.71
C LEU A 163 -6.63 10.27 -20.13
N LEU A 164 -6.61 10.43 -18.82
CA LEU A 164 -5.83 11.47 -18.14
C LEU A 164 -4.32 11.29 -18.40
N VAL A 165 -3.81 10.08 -18.28
CA VAL A 165 -2.41 9.76 -18.57
C VAL A 165 -2.05 10.04 -20.04
N GLU A 166 -2.95 9.72 -20.97
CA GLU A 166 -2.77 10.00 -22.40
C GLU A 166 -2.73 11.51 -22.69
N THR A 167 -3.53 12.33 -22.00
CA THR A 167 -3.48 13.79 -22.17
C THR A 167 -2.14 14.40 -21.75
N GLU A 168 -1.43 13.75 -20.83
CA GLU A 168 -0.07 14.12 -20.39
C GLU A 168 1.03 13.50 -21.27
N CYS A 169 0.68 13.01 -22.47
CA CYS A 169 1.60 12.36 -23.42
C CYS A 169 2.32 11.13 -22.85
N CYS A 170 1.70 10.46 -21.88
CA CYS A 170 2.17 9.20 -21.31
C CYS A 170 1.23 8.05 -21.70
N THR A 171 1.71 6.82 -21.53
CA THR A 171 0.90 5.61 -21.69
C THR A 171 0.97 4.78 -20.41
N VAL A 172 -0.09 4.07 -20.09
CA VAL A 172 -0.05 3.04 -19.04
C VAL A 172 0.42 1.73 -19.65
N LEU A 173 1.23 0.98 -18.90
CA LEU A 173 1.61 -0.36 -19.30
C LEU A 173 0.44 -1.31 -19.02
N ASP A 174 -0.07 -1.98 -20.06
CA ASP A 174 -1.02 -3.07 -19.86
C ASP A 174 -0.27 -4.28 -19.31
N ASN A 175 -0.61 -4.66 -18.08
CA ASN A 175 -0.03 -5.80 -17.43
C ASN A 175 -0.74 -7.09 -17.91
N ASN A 176 -0.11 -7.81 -18.84
CA ASN A 176 -0.67 -9.05 -19.40
C ASN A 176 -0.80 -10.17 -18.35
N LEU A 177 -0.13 -10.03 -17.22
CA LEU A 177 -0.17 -11.00 -16.12
C LEU A 177 -0.26 -10.25 -14.79
N PRO A 178 -1.47 -9.87 -14.37
CA PRO A 178 -1.68 -9.12 -13.13
C PRO A 178 -1.18 -9.88 -11.90
N ILE A 179 -0.37 -9.21 -11.08
CA ILE A 179 0.20 -9.77 -9.85
C ILE A 179 -0.53 -9.14 -8.66
N TYR A 180 -1.08 -9.99 -7.78
CA TYR A 180 -1.59 -9.57 -6.49
C TYR A 180 -0.75 -10.17 -5.37
N MET A 181 -0.68 -9.47 -4.24
CA MET A 181 0.17 -9.87 -3.11
C MET A 181 -0.67 -10.04 -1.86
N VAL A 182 -0.42 -11.12 -1.16
CA VAL A 182 -0.90 -11.36 0.21
C VAL A 182 0.30 -11.28 1.14
N TYR A 183 0.21 -10.41 2.13
CA TYR A 183 1.24 -10.21 3.13
C TYR A 183 0.82 -10.89 4.43
N ASP A 184 1.67 -11.76 4.98
CA ASP A 184 1.55 -12.30 6.33
C ASP A 184 2.49 -11.49 7.23
N ASP A 185 1.93 -10.52 7.95
CA ASP A 185 2.66 -9.61 8.84
C ASP A 185 2.47 -10.07 10.30
N GLY A 186 3.31 -11.00 10.71
CA GLY A 186 3.31 -11.52 12.07
C GLY A 186 2.06 -12.30 12.46
N GLY A 187 1.36 -12.90 11.51
CA GLY A 187 0.16 -13.71 11.67
C GLY A 187 -1.15 -12.99 11.34
N VAL A 188 -1.09 -11.74 10.89
CA VAL A 188 -2.21 -11.02 10.26
C VAL A 188 -1.95 -10.99 8.76
N LYS A 189 -2.89 -11.53 8.01
CA LYS A 189 -2.80 -11.59 6.55
C LYS A 189 -3.57 -10.44 5.93
N PHE A 190 -2.94 -9.70 5.03
CA PHE A 190 -3.63 -8.64 4.32
C PHE A 190 -3.31 -8.62 2.82
N GLY A 191 -4.27 -8.12 2.05
CA GLY A 191 -4.12 -7.82 0.63
C GLY A 191 -4.36 -6.34 0.35
N ILE A 192 -3.99 -5.89 -0.85
CA ILE A 192 -4.18 -4.50 -1.26
C ILE A 192 -4.74 -4.45 -2.67
N PHE A 193 -5.81 -3.68 -2.84
CA PHE A 193 -6.28 -3.20 -4.13
C PHE A 193 -6.02 -1.69 -4.23
N LEU A 194 -5.42 -1.25 -5.31
CA LEU A 194 -5.17 0.17 -5.55
C LEU A 194 -6.32 0.75 -6.38
N CYS A 195 -7.21 1.49 -5.70
CA CYS A 195 -8.36 2.19 -6.29
C CYS A 195 -9.20 1.26 -7.20
N TYR A 196 -9.24 1.51 -8.50
CA TYR A 196 -10.08 0.80 -9.46
C TYR A 196 -9.86 -0.72 -9.52
N GLU A 197 -8.73 -1.24 -9.07
CA GLU A 197 -8.43 -2.69 -9.09
C GLU A 197 -9.49 -3.55 -8.40
N PHE A 198 -10.11 -3.04 -7.32
CA PHE A 198 -11.08 -3.84 -6.60
C PHE A 198 -12.47 -3.92 -7.28
N THR A 199 -12.66 -3.24 -8.41
CA THR A 199 -13.86 -3.45 -9.24
C THR A 199 -13.83 -4.79 -9.97
N ASP A 200 -12.63 -5.38 -10.15
CA ASP A 200 -12.46 -6.68 -10.79
C ASP A 200 -12.89 -7.83 -9.86
N ILE A 201 -13.99 -8.49 -10.22
CA ILE A 201 -14.57 -9.60 -9.47
C ILE A 201 -13.61 -10.79 -9.38
N CYS A 202 -12.89 -11.08 -10.46
CA CYS A 202 -11.96 -12.20 -10.49
C CYS A 202 -10.75 -11.95 -9.58
N ALA A 203 -10.22 -10.72 -9.59
CA ALA A 203 -9.16 -10.32 -8.68
C ALA A 203 -9.60 -10.41 -7.21
N ARG A 204 -10.83 -9.96 -6.90
CA ARG A 204 -11.38 -10.11 -5.54
C ARG A 204 -11.47 -11.58 -5.11
N ALA A 205 -11.92 -12.46 -6.00
CA ALA A 205 -12.05 -13.89 -5.69
C ALA A 205 -10.71 -14.55 -5.32
N LEU A 206 -9.57 -14.02 -5.80
CA LEU A 206 -8.24 -14.53 -5.44
C LEU A 206 -7.94 -14.42 -3.94
N LEU A 207 -8.47 -13.37 -3.30
CA LEU A 207 -8.19 -13.08 -1.89
C LEU A 207 -9.14 -13.80 -0.92
N LYS A 208 -10.12 -14.54 -1.43
CA LYS A 208 -11.07 -15.27 -0.59
C LYS A 208 -10.36 -16.34 0.24
N ASN A 209 -10.54 -16.29 1.57
CA ASN A 209 -9.88 -17.15 2.56
C ASN A 209 -8.34 -16.99 2.64
N GLU A 210 -7.78 -16.02 1.93
CA GLU A 210 -6.34 -15.76 1.94
C GLU A 210 -5.96 -14.62 2.88
N VAL A 211 -6.91 -13.71 3.18
CA VAL A 211 -6.64 -12.48 3.92
C VAL A 211 -7.63 -12.24 5.06
N ASP A 212 -7.17 -11.56 6.09
CA ASP A 212 -7.98 -11.07 7.20
C ASP A 212 -8.43 -9.61 6.96
N ILE A 213 -7.57 -8.83 6.27
CA ILE A 213 -7.77 -7.40 6.02
C ILE A 213 -7.49 -7.10 4.55
N ILE A 214 -8.27 -6.22 3.95
CA ILE A 214 -8.02 -5.66 2.63
C ILE A 214 -7.92 -4.15 2.74
N PHE A 215 -6.80 -3.60 2.28
CA PHE A 215 -6.57 -2.16 2.20
C PHE A 215 -6.86 -1.66 0.79
N THR A 216 -7.57 -0.53 0.69
CA THR A 216 -7.89 0.12 -0.59
C THR A 216 -7.51 1.61 -0.55
N PRO A 217 -6.24 1.94 -0.81
CA PRO A 217 -5.84 3.31 -1.09
C PRO A 217 -6.50 3.82 -2.37
N GLU A 218 -7.15 4.99 -2.30
CA GLU A 218 -7.98 5.50 -3.39
C GLU A 218 -7.78 7.00 -3.63
N ASN A 219 -8.07 7.41 -4.87
CA ASN A 219 -8.34 8.79 -5.24
C ASN A 219 -9.56 8.79 -6.16
N ASN A 220 -10.75 8.64 -5.57
CA ASN A 220 -11.98 8.30 -6.28
C ASN A 220 -13.14 9.20 -5.89
N SER A 221 -13.80 9.77 -6.91
CA SER A 221 -15.00 10.61 -6.76
C SER A 221 -16.31 9.83 -6.75
N ASP A 222 -16.34 8.58 -7.26
CA ASP A 222 -17.55 7.75 -7.27
C ASP A 222 -17.65 6.95 -5.96
N THR A 223 -17.83 7.68 -4.87
CA THR A 223 -17.86 7.11 -3.52
C THR A 223 -19.03 6.15 -3.32
N THR A 224 -20.18 6.40 -3.95
CA THR A 224 -21.37 5.55 -3.83
C THR A 224 -21.14 4.17 -4.43
N TYR A 225 -20.58 4.09 -5.62
CA TYR A 225 -20.30 2.82 -6.29
C TYR A 225 -19.26 2.02 -5.50
N PHE A 226 -18.19 2.69 -5.07
CA PHE A 226 -17.13 2.06 -4.32
C PHE A 226 -17.60 1.58 -2.94
N SER A 227 -18.43 2.35 -2.23
CA SER A 227 -19.06 1.93 -0.97
C SER A 227 -19.81 0.61 -1.11
N ASN A 228 -20.63 0.49 -2.16
CA ASN A 228 -21.40 -0.73 -2.41
C ASN A 228 -20.51 -1.95 -2.64
N ILE A 229 -19.39 -1.78 -3.36
CA ILE A 229 -18.43 -2.86 -3.56
C ILE A 229 -17.76 -3.24 -2.23
N ILE A 230 -17.30 -2.26 -1.45
CA ILE A 230 -16.64 -2.49 -0.15
C ILE A 230 -17.55 -3.30 0.79
N GLU A 231 -18.83 -2.91 0.91
CA GLU A 231 -19.79 -3.65 1.74
C GLU A 231 -19.99 -5.09 1.25
N THR A 232 -20.10 -5.28 -0.07
CA THR A 232 -20.25 -6.60 -0.67
C THR A 232 -19.01 -7.45 -0.42
N MET A 233 -17.82 -6.89 -0.66
CA MET A 233 -16.54 -7.58 -0.47
C MET A 233 -16.34 -8.04 0.98
N SER A 234 -16.65 -7.19 1.94
CA SER A 234 -16.53 -7.55 3.36
C SER A 234 -17.32 -8.81 3.70
N ARG A 235 -18.53 -8.93 3.14
CA ARG A 235 -19.39 -10.11 3.35
C ARG A 235 -18.92 -11.32 2.56
N ASP A 236 -18.60 -11.15 1.27
CA ASP A 236 -18.26 -12.26 0.37
C ASP A 236 -16.91 -12.90 0.70
N LEU A 237 -15.95 -12.08 1.14
CA LEU A 237 -14.60 -12.51 1.44
C LEU A 237 -14.38 -12.80 2.93
N HIS A 238 -15.33 -12.40 3.80
CA HIS A 238 -15.20 -12.47 5.26
C HIS A 238 -13.92 -11.79 5.77
N ALA A 239 -13.58 -10.63 5.19
CA ALA A 239 -12.41 -9.83 5.52
C ALA A 239 -12.81 -8.43 6.00
N PHE A 240 -12.00 -7.84 6.86
CA PHE A 240 -12.12 -6.43 7.20
C PHE A 240 -11.67 -5.57 6.01
N MET A 241 -12.41 -4.51 5.72
CA MET A 241 -12.09 -3.57 4.64
C MET A 241 -11.60 -2.25 5.22
N VAL A 242 -10.52 -1.71 4.66
CA VAL A 242 -9.95 -0.42 5.05
C VAL A 242 -9.80 0.44 3.81
N GLN A 243 -10.67 1.42 3.68
CA GLN A 243 -10.70 2.36 2.56
C GLN A 243 -10.04 3.68 2.96
N ALA A 244 -9.04 4.11 2.20
CA ALA A 244 -8.33 5.38 2.39
C ALA A 244 -8.46 6.23 1.14
N ASN A 245 -9.46 7.10 1.09
CA ASN A 245 -9.71 8.01 -0.01
C ASN A 245 -9.19 9.42 0.31
N THR A 246 -8.96 10.25 -0.73
CA THR A 246 -8.69 11.66 -0.52
C THR A 246 -9.86 12.37 0.18
N SER A 247 -9.56 13.30 1.08
CA SER A 247 -10.59 14.06 1.78
C SER A 247 -11.41 15.00 0.89
N ILE A 248 -10.98 15.22 -0.36
CA ILE A 248 -11.77 15.98 -1.35
C ILE A 248 -13.10 15.27 -1.63
N TYR A 249 -13.05 13.94 -1.75
CA TYR A 249 -14.23 13.12 -2.04
C TYR A 249 -14.80 12.47 -0.77
N GLY A 250 -13.97 12.31 0.26
CA GLY A 250 -14.37 11.67 1.52
C GLY A 250 -14.49 10.15 1.42
N ASP A 251 -15.33 9.59 2.29
CA ASP A 251 -15.69 8.17 2.33
C ASP A 251 -14.56 7.20 2.73
N SER A 252 -13.54 7.70 3.44
CA SER A 252 -12.58 6.81 4.12
C SER A 252 -13.26 6.10 5.28
N ARG A 253 -13.05 4.77 5.41
CA ARG A 253 -13.72 3.93 6.41
C ARG A 253 -12.92 2.69 6.79
N ILE A 254 -13.30 2.09 7.91
CA ILE A 254 -12.86 0.77 8.38
C ILE A 254 -14.09 -0.08 8.68
#